data_b9b35736d5a6013420be0570554f4d14
#
_entry.id   b9b35736d5a6013420be0570554f4d14
#
_cell.length_a   1.000
_cell.length_b   1.000
_cell.length_c   1.000
_cell.angle_alpha   90.00
_cell.angle_beta   90.00
_cell.angle_gamma   90.00
#
_symmetry.space_group_name_H-M   'P 1'
#
loop_
_entity.id
_entity.type
_entity.pdbx_description
1 polymer ?
#
loop_
_entity_poly.entity_id
_entity_poly.type
_entity_poly.pdbx_seq_one_letter_code
_entity_poly.pdbx_strand_id
1 'polypeptide(L)'
;GMALLLALLAVAYRVLPKPDLLPPDLEYSRTVLDREGRVLFLTTTSDGRLRLPTTMEQISPTLMEATLEMEDRRFFSHAGVDGKSLVRAAWGVVSGRKLGGGSTLTMQLSRLRWRLHTRSIGGKLEQLFRAIQLERHYSKAEIAAAYFTLAPYGGNVEGARAAAFRWCGKEASGLTLREAASLSAIPQSPRTRRPH
;
A
#
# COMPACT_ATOMS: atom_id res chain seq x y z
N GLY A 1 -9.45 4.01 -36.97
CA GLY A 1 -8.22 4.10 -36.20
C GLY A 1 -8.44 4.36 -34.72
N MET A 2 -8.36 5.61 -34.28
CA MET A 2 -8.36 6.00 -32.86
C MET A 2 -9.64 5.59 -32.11
N ALA A 3 -10.82 5.81 -32.68
CA ALA A 3 -12.10 5.45 -32.09
C ALA A 3 -12.26 3.95 -31.84
N LEU A 4 -11.81 3.11 -32.79
CA LEU A 4 -11.84 1.66 -32.62
C LEU A 4 -10.89 1.20 -31.50
N LEU A 5 -9.70 1.77 -31.44
CA LEU A 5 -8.75 1.46 -30.36
C LEU A 5 -9.32 1.84 -28.98
N LEU A 6 -9.92 3.02 -28.86
CA LEU A 6 -10.56 3.46 -27.61
C LEU A 6 -11.75 2.56 -27.23
N ALA A 7 -12.55 2.13 -28.21
CA ALA A 7 -13.65 1.19 -27.97
C ALA A 7 -13.12 -0.17 -27.49
N LEU A 8 -12.07 -0.71 -28.12
CA LEU A 8 -11.44 -1.96 -27.71
C LEU A 8 -10.85 -1.86 -26.30
N LEU A 9 -10.18 -0.75 -25.96
CA LEU A 9 -9.66 -0.50 -24.62
C LEU A 9 -10.80 -0.38 -23.59
N ALA A 10 -11.91 0.28 -23.94
CA ALA A 10 -13.08 0.36 -23.08
C ALA A 10 -13.74 -1.00 -22.84
N VAL A 11 -13.84 -1.83 -23.87
CA VAL A 11 -14.34 -3.20 -23.75
C VAL A 11 -13.37 -4.04 -22.91
N ALA A 12 -12.08 -4.01 -23.22
CA ALA A 12 -11.06 -4.70 -22.44
C ALA A 12 -11.12 -4.30 -20.97
N TYR A 13 -11.24 -3.02 -20.68
CA TYR A 13 -11.41 -2.52 -19.32
C TYR A 13 -12.67 -3.08 -18.64
N ARG A 14 -13.79 -3.23 -19.37
CA ARG A 14 -15.05 -3.76 -18.82
C ARG A 14 -15.01 -5.26 -18.54
N VAL A 15 -14.24 -6.03 -19.30
CA VAL A 15 -14.11 -7.50 -19.13
C VAL A 15 -12.90 -7.92 -18.31
N LEU A 16 -12.14 -6.98 -17.73
CA LEU A 16 -11.04 -7.33 -16.85
C LEU A 16 -11.53 -8.22 -15.70
N PRO A 17 -10.91 -9.39 -15.50
CA PRO A 17 -11.30 -10.27 -14.40
C PRO A 17 -11.02 -9.60 -13.06
N LYS A 18 -11.85 -9.89 -12.07
CA LYS A 18 -11.61 -9.46 -10.69
C LYS A 18 -10.43 -10.25 -10.11
N PRO A 19 -9.29 -9.62 -9.82
CA PRO A 19 -8.20 -10.29 -9.14
C PRO A 19 -8.47 -10.36 -7.63
N ASP A 20 -7.85 -11.29 -6.93
CA ASP A 20 -7.81 -11.23 -5.47
C ASP A 20 -7.03 -10.00 -5.02
N LEU A 21 -7.53 -9.30 -4.04
CA LEU A 21 -6.93 -8.06 -3.52
C LEU A 21 -5.61 -8.32 -2.78
N LEU A 22 -5.55 -9.43 -2.04
CA LEU A 22 -4.36 -9.91 -1.34
C LEU A 22 -3.81 -11.18 -2.01
N PRO A 23 -2.53 -11.55 -1.82
CA PRO A 23 -2.01 -12.83 -2.27
C PRO A 23 -2.85 -14.00 -1.72
N PRO A 24 -3.22 -15.00 -2.55
CA PRO A 24 -4.04 -16.13 -2.08
C PRO A 24 -3.30 -17.03 -1.07
N ASP A 25 -1.98 -16.98 -1.10
CA ASP A 25 -1.05 -17.69 -0.21
C ASP A 25 -0.58 -16.82 0.97
N LEU A 26 -1.27 -15.71 1.26
CA LEU A 26 -0.85 -14.79 2.30
C LEU A 26 -1.06 -15.39 3.69
N GLU A 27 0.03 -15.67 4.38
CA GLU A 27 0.01 -16.13 5.76
C GLU A 27 0.01 -14.95 6.75
N TYR A 28 -0.61 -15.17 7.90
CA TYR A 28 -0.62 -14.21 9.01
C TYR A 28 0.08 -14.78 10.23
N SER A 29 0.67 -13.89 11.01
CA SER A 29 1.23 -14.20 12.33
C SER A 29 0.15 -14.70 13.27
N ARG A 30 0.47 -15.69 14.10
CA ARG A 30 -0.37 -16.07 15.22
C ARG A 30 -0.11 -15.13 16.38
N THR A 31 -1.17 -14.75 17.07
CA THR A 31 -1.11 -13.90 18.26
C THR A 31 -1.29 -14.73 19.52
N VAL A 32 -0.42 -14.54 20.50
CA VAL A 32 -0.62 -15.03 21.87
C VAL A 32 -1.16 -13.87 22.68
N LEU A 33 -2.32 -14.07 23.29
CA LEU A 33 -3.02 -13.06 24.09
C LEU A 33 -2.92 -13.37 25.58
N ASP A 34 -2.97 -12.34 26.43
CA ASP A 34 -3.21 -12.52 27.84
C ASP A 34 -4.72 -12.75 28.14
N ARG A 35 -5.06 -12.93 29.41
CA ARG A 35 -6.44 -13.16 29.85
C ARG A 35 -7.36 -11.95 29.61
N GLU A 36 -6.78 -10.77 29.44
CA GLU A 36 -7.47 -9.50 29.13
C GLU A 36 -7.55 -9.24 27.62
N GLY A 37 -7.08 -10.19 26.76
CA GLY A 37 -7.11 -10.07 25.30
C GLY A 37 -6.01 -9.18 24.71
N ARG A 38 -5.01 -8.78 25.49
CA ARG A 38 -3.88 -7.99 24.97
C ARG A 38 -2.84 -8.89 24.34
N VAL A 39 -2.24 -8.45 23.23
CA VAL A 39 -1.21 -9.22 22.53
C VAL A 39 0.07 -9.26 23.36
N LEU A 40 0.47 -10.46 23.77
CA LEU A 40 1.75 -10.71 24.43
C LEU A 40 2.87 -11.00 23.45
N PHE A 41 2.55 -11.73 22.38
CA PHE A 41 3.56 -12.19 21.43
C PHE A 41 2.95 -12.41 20.04
N LEU A 42 3.76 -12.18 19.00
CA LEU A 42 3.47 -12.49 17.60
C LEU A 42 4.47 -13.53 17.10
N THR A 43 3.99 -14.64 16.55
CA THR A 43 4.87 -15.58 15.84
C THR A 43 5.20 -15.02 14.46
N THR A 44 6.33 -15.41 13.90
CA THR A 44 6.60 -15.18 12.48
C THR A 44 5.81 -16.16 11.62
N THR A 45 5.48 -15.74 10.41
CA THR A 45 4.94 -16.57 9.34
C THR A 45 6.03 -17.49 8.77
N SER A 46 5.69 -18.45 7.91
CA SER A 46 6.67 -19.36 7.28
C SER A 46 7.71 -18.60 6.43
N ASP A 47 7.36 -17.46 5.86
CA ASP A 47 8.26 -16.55 5.14
C ASP A 47 9.05 -15.60 6.08
N GLY A 48 8.99 -15.82 7.40
CA GLY A 48 9.73 -15.07 8.41
C GLY A 48 9.19 -13.66 8.68
N ARG A 49 7.96 -13.35 8.26
CA ARG A 49 7.34 -12.02 8.44
C ARG A 49 6.51 -11.97 9.72
N LEU A 50 6.41 -10.75 10.27
CA LEU A 50 5.38 -10.37 11.23
C LEU A 50 4.28 -9.65 10.46
N ARG A 51 3.11 -10.28 10.35
CA ARG A 51 1.99 -9.76 9.55
C ARG A 51 0.65 -10.07 10.24
N LEU A 52 -0.17 -9.04 10.40
CA LEU A 52 -1.53 -9.17 10.93
C LEU A 52 -2.54 -8.73 9.88
N PRO A 53 -3.70 -9.40 9.78
CA PRO A 53 -4.79 -8.91 8.94
C PRO A 53 -5.21 -7.52 9.41
N THR A 54 -5.53 -6.65 8.46
CA THR A 54 -5.84 -5.25 8.75
C THR A 54 -7.15 -4.87 8.07
N THR A 55 -8.10 -4.36 8.85
CA THR A 55 -9.32 -3.69 8.35
C THR A 55 -9.18 -2.18 8.57
N MET A 56 -10.02 -1.38 7.93
CA MET A 56 -9.95 0.08 8.07
C MET A 56 -10.29 0.56 9.48
N GLU A 57 -11.20 -0.13 10.18
CA GLU A 57 -11.59 0.17 11.56
C GLU A 57 -10.43 -0.03 12.55
N GLN A 58 -9.44 -0.82 12.18
CA GLN A 58 -8.25 -1.11 12.98
C GLN A 58 -7.10 -0.11 12.74
N ILE A 59 -7.27 0.83 11.82
CA ILE A 59 -6.29 1.87 11.50
C ILE A 59 -6.76 3.21 12.09
N SER A 60 -5.89 3.89 12.82
CA SER A 60 -6.24 5.23 13.30
C SER A 60 -6.43 6.20 12.13
N PRO A 61 -7.44 7.10 12.19
CA PRO A 61 -7.63 8.12 11.17
C PRO A 61 -6.35 8.92 10.92
N THR A 62 -5.61 9.24 11.96
CA THR A 62 -4.34 9.96 11.89
C THR A 62 -3.26 9.22 11.09
N LEU A 63 -3.16 7.87 11.23
CA LEU A 63 -2.21 7.09 10.43
C LEU A 63 -2.63 7.06 8.97
N MET A 64 -3.93 6.94 8.69
CA MET A 64 -4.47 7.01 7.34
C MET A 64 -4.14 8.35 6.69
N GLU A 65 -4.47 9.47 7.34
CA GLU A 65 -4.22 10.82 6.85
C GLU A 65 -2.72 11.08 6.62
N ALA A 66 -1.86 10.75 7.60
CA ALA A 66 -0.42 10.92 7.47
C ALA A 66 0.16 10.09 6.31
N THR A 67 -0.31 8.85 6.12
CA THR A 67 0.13 8.00 5.02
C THR A 67 -0.31 8.58 3.67
N LEU A 68 -1.55 9.02 3.55
CA LEU A 68 -2.05 9.62 2.31
C LEU A 68 -1.34 10.93 1.98
N GLU A 69 -1.08 11.77 2.98
CA GLU A 69 -0.35 13.03 2.79
C GLU A 69 1.06 12.79 2.24
N MET A 70 1.72 11.73 2.69
CA MET A 70 3.07 11.39 2.26
C MET A 70 3.14 10.64 0.93
N GLU A 71 2.20 9.72 0.70
CA GLU A 71 2.27 8.76 -0.42
C GLU A 71 1.34 9.13 -1.57
N ASP A 72 0.14 9.65 -1.27
CA ASP A 72 -0.90 9.85 -2.28
C ASP A 72 -2.00 10.83 -1.83
N ARG A 73 -1.69 12.11 -1.75
CA ARG A 73 -2.62 13.19 -1.31
C ARG A 73 -3.97 13.17 -2.02
N ARG A 74 -4.01 12.67 -3.24
CA ARG A 74 -5.21 12.64 -4.07
C ARG A 74 -5.82 11.26 -4.23
N PHE A 75 -5.53 10.35 -3.29
CA PHE A 75 -5.98 8.97 -3.31
C PHE A 75 -7.46 8.80 -3.65
N PHE A 76 -8.33 9.61 -3.05
CA PHE A 76 -9.78 9.54 -3.26
C PHE A 76 -10.25 10.19 -4.58
N SER A 77 -9.38 10.86 -5.34
CA SER A 77 -9.76 11.64 -6.52
C SER A 77 -9.29 11.06 -7.86
N HIS A 78 -8.63 9.91 -7.85
CA HIS A 78 -8.16 9.24 -9.08
C HIS A 78 -8.51 7.75 -9.08
N ALA A 79 -8.50 7.13 -10.27
CA ALA A 79 -8.80 5.70 -10.48
C ALA A 79 -7.50 4.88 -10.61
N GLY A 80 -6.72 4.81 -9.54
CA GLY A 80 -5.49 3.99 -9.44
C GLY A 80 -4.23 4.68 -9.93
N VAL A 81 -4.35 5.61 -10.85
CA VAL A 81 -3.23 6.36 -11.43
C VAL A 81 -3.54 7.85 -11.38
N ASP A 82 -2.64 8.62 -10.79
CA ASP A 82 -2.73 10.07 -10.75
C ASP A 82 -1.98 10.70 -11.93
N GLY A 83 -2.71 11.02 -13.00
CA GLY A 83 -2.16 11.62 -14.22
C GLY A 83 -1.38 12.91 -13.96
N LYS A 84 -1.88 13.78 -13.06
CA LYS A 84 -1.19 15.04 -12.71
C LYS A 84 0.16 14.75 -12.01
N SER A 85 0.21 13.78 -11.13
CA SER A 85 1.46 13.36 -10.48
C SER A 85 2.42 12.69 -11.45
N LEU A 86 1.92 11.92 -12.42
CA LEU A 86 2.76 11.33 -13.48
C LEU A 86 3.39 12.41 -14.37
N VAL A 87 2.60 13.38 -14.83
CA VAL A 87 3.10 14.51 -15.64
C VAL A 87 4.14 15.31 -14.85
N ARG A 88 3.87 15.60 -13.59
CA ARG A 88 4.83 16.29 -12.71
C ARG A 88 6.13 15.49 -12.54
N ALA A 89 6.05 14.19 -12.33
CA ALA A 89 7.21 13.32 -12.20
C ALA A 89 8.03 13.25 -13.50
N ALA A 90 7.35 13.12 -14.66
CA ALA A 90 7.98 13.14 -15.97
C ALA A 90 8.71 14.48 -16.23
N TRP A 91 8.06 15.61 -15.91
CA TRP A 91 8.68 16.93 -16.00
C TRP A 91 9.89 17.06 -15.08
N GLY A 92 9.82 16.49 -13.88
CA GLY A 92 10.96 16.45 -12.95
C GLY A 92 12.18 15.76 -13.54
N VAL A 93 11.97 14.62 -14.23
CA VAL A 93 13.05 13.89 -14.92
C VAL A 93 13.66 14.75 -16.03
N VAL A 94 12.85 15.37 -16.87
CA VAL A 94 13.30 16.23 -17.99
C VAL A 94 14.02 17.47 -17.48
N SER A 95 13.51 18.09 -16.41
CA SER A 95 14.07 19.33 -15.83
C SER A 95 15.22 19.10 -14.84
N GLY A 96 15.62 17.86 -14.59
CA GLY A 96 16.64 17.52 -13.59
C GLY A 96 16.24 17.80 -12.13
N ARG A 97 14.95 18.07 -11.88
CA ARG A 97 14.43 18.41 -10.55
C ARG A 97 13.71 17.22 -9.92
N LYS A 98 13.93 16.98 -8.64
CA LYS A 98 13.15 15.97 -7.87
C LYS A 98 11.79 16.58 -7.48
N LEU A 99 10.78 16.44 -8.33
CA LEU A 99 9.43 16.97 -8.12
C LEU A 99 8.46 16.00 -7.42
N GLY A 100 8.99 15.07 -6.62
CA GLY A 100 8.22 14.05 -5.89
C GLY A 100 7.93 12.80 -6.72
N GLY A 101 7.36 11.77 -6.07
CA GLY A 101 6.98 10.52 -6.70
C GLY A 101 5.69 10.63 -7.52
N GLY A 102 5.62 9.89 -8.63
CA GLY A 102 4.40 9.76 -9.44
C GLY A 102 3.60 8.48 -9.16
N SER A 103 3.97 7.72 -8.13
CA SER A 103 3.32 6.45 -7.81
C SER A 103 2.24 6.66 -6.75
N THR A 104 1.02 6.20 -7.03
CA THR A 104 -0.11 6.23 -6.12
C THR A 104 -0.06 5.09 -5.09
N LEU A 105 -0.90 5.16 -4.06
CA LEU A 105 -1.06 4.09 -3.08
C LEU A 105 -1.49 2.77 -3.75
N THR A 106 -2.43 2.83 -4.71
CA THR A 106 -2.89 1.66 -5.47
C THR A 106 -1.79 1.06 -6.33
N MET A 107 -0.92 1.89 -6.93
CA MET A 107 0.27 1.40 -7.65
C MET A 107 1.25 0.71 -6.70
N GLN A 108 1.44 1.23 -5.49
CA GLN A 108 2.29 0.60 -4.49
C GLN A 108 1.70 -0.74 -4.03
N LEU A 109 0.39 -0.80 -3.75
CA LEU A 109 -0.31 -2.05 -3.47
C LEU A 109 -0.11 -3.07 -4.59
N SER A 110 -0.28 -2.66 -5.86
CA SER A 110 -0.05 -3.53 -7.01
C SER A 110 1.36 -4.12 -7.02
N ARG A 111 2.36 -3.29 -6.77
CA ARG A 111 3.75 -3.76 -6.67
C ARG A 111 3.94 -4.79 -5.57
N LEU A 112 3.37 -4.58 -4.40
CA LEU A 112 3.47 -5.48 -3.26
C LEU A 112 2.72 -6.79 -3.54
N ARG A 113 1.47 -6.70 -4.03
CA ARG A 113 0.59 -7.84 -4.30
C ARG A 113 1.16 -8.83 -5.31
N TRP A 114 1.71 -8.33 -6.42
CA TRP A 114 2.27 -9.15 -7.50
C TRP A 114 3.81 -9.23 -7.49
N ARG A 115 4.47 -8.68 -6.46
CA ARG A 115 5.93 -8.66 -6.31
C ARG A 115 6.64 -8.10 -7.57
N LEU A 116 6.07 -7.02 -8.15
CA LEU A 116 6.52 -6.50 -9.45
C LEU A 116 7.89 -5.84 -9.39
N HIS A 117 8.71 -6.09 -10.40
CA HIS A 117 10.00 -5.44 -10.60
C HIS A 117 9.82 -4.12 -11.38
N THR A 118 9.52 -3.04 -10.67
CA THR A 118 9.13 -1.74 -11.28
C THR A 118 10.31 -0.86 -11.70
N ARG A 119 11.53 -1.39 -11.77
CA ARG A 119 12.70 -0.69 -12.31
C ARG A 119 12.76 -0.69 -13.84
N SER A 120 12.10 -1.64 -14.50
CA SER A 120 11.95 -1.70 -15.94
C SER A 120 10.69 -0.96 -16.40
N ILE A 121 10.68 -0.51 -17.66
CA ILE A 121 9.50 0.13 -18.27
C ILE A 121 8.33 -0.86 -18.29
N GLY A 122 8.56 -2.13 -18.68
CA GLY A 122 7.51 -3.16 -18.69
C GLY A 122 6.90 -3.39 -17.33
N GLY A 123 7.72 -3.54 -16.28
CA GLY A 123 7.22 -3.69 -14.91
C GLY A 123 6.47 -2.45 -14.41
N LYS A 124 6.85 -1.25 -14.90
CA LYS A 124 6.10 -0.03 -14.56
C LYS A 124 4.75 0.05 -15.27
N LEU A 125 4.67 -0.38 -16.53
CA LEU A 125 3.42 -0.49 -17.28
C LEU A 125 2.49 -1.54 -16.67
N GLU A 126 3.03 -2.70 -16.28
CA GLU A 126 2.24 -3.71 -15.57
C GLU A 126 1.70 -3.16 -14.24
N GLN A 127 2.52 -2.44 -13.47
CA GLN A 127 2.08 -1.79 -12.23
C GLN A 127 0.91 -0.84 -12.46
N LEU A 128 0.96 -0.02 -13.52
CA LEU A 128 -0.13 0.89 -13.90
C LEU A 128 -1.41 0.11 -14.24
N PHE A 129 -1.28 -0.91 -15.09
CA PHE A 129 -2.40 -1.77 -15.49
C PHE A 129 -3.07 -2.43 -14.27
N ARG A 130 -2.27 -3.03 -13.38
CA ARG A 130 -2.76 -3.69 -12.17
C ARG A 130 -3.43 -2.70 -11.21
N ALA A 131 -2.91 -1.48 -11.11
CA ALA A 131 -3.54 -0.44 -10.29
C ALA A 131 -4.94 -0.07 -10.81
N ILE A 132 -5.08 0.11 -12.12
CA ILE A 132 -6.39 0.38 -12.76
C ILE A 132 -7.33 -0.82 -12.58
N GLN A 133 -6.82 -2.04 -12.69
CA GLN A 133 -7.59 -3.27 -12.48
C GLN A 133 -8.15 -3.36 -11.05
N LEU A 134 -7.34 -3.06 -10.04
CA LEU A 134 -7.79 -3.04 -8.64
C LEU A 134 -8.90 -1.99 -8.43
N GLU A 135 -8.69 -0.77 -8.87
CA GLU A 135 -9.66 0.33 -8.69
C GLU A 135 -11.00 0.09 -9.40
N ARG A 136 -11.00 -0.75 -10.43
CA ARG A 136 -12.24 -1.15 -11.08
C ARG A 136 -13.11 -2.03 -10.19
N HIS A 137 -12.51 -2.87 -9.36
CA HIS A 137 -13.19 -3.95 -8.66
C HIS A 137 -13.31 -3.74 -7.15
N TYR A 138 -12.54 -2.83 -6.59
CA TYR A 138 -12.43 -2.60 -5.16
C TYR A 138 -12.62 -1.14 -4.80
N SER A 139 -13.26 -0.90 -3.68
CA SER A 139 -13.41 0.43 -3.10
C SER A 139 -12.06 0.98 -2.60
N LYS A 140 -11.99 2.28 -2.42
CA LYS A 140 -10.83 2.95 -1.83
C LYS A 140 -10.50 2.43 -0.42
N ALA A 141 -11.53 2.12 0.37
CA ALA A 141 -11.34 1.56 1.71
C ALA A 141 -10.71 0.16 1.67
N GLU A 142 -11.18 -0.72 0.77
CA GLU A 142 -10.59 -2.05 0.60
C GLU A 142 -9.15 -1.98 0.11
N ILE A 143 -8.86 -1.11 -0.86
CA ILE A 143 -7.51 -0.88 -1.38
C ILE A 143 -6.58 -0.37 -0.28
N ALA A 144 -7.03 0.59 0.53
CA ALA A 144 -6.25 1.10 1.64
C ALA A 144 -5.99 0.03 2.71
N ALA A 145 -7.01 -0.76 3.10
CA ALA A 145 -6.85 -1.85 4.05
C ALA A 145 -5.83 -2.90 3.56
N ALA A 146 -5.87 -3.25 2.27
CA ALA A 146 -4.90 -4.15 1.66
C ALA A 146 -3.49 -3.56 1.64
N TYR A 147 -3.36 -2.26 1.35
CA TYR A 147 -2.07 -1.58 1.44
C TYR A 147 -1.53 -1.62 2.87
N PHE A 148 -2.34 -1.27 3.87
CA PHE A 148 -1.95 -1.33 5.28
C PHE A 148 -1.69 -2.75 5.79
N THR A 149 -2.14 -3.78 5.07
CA THR A 149 -1.80 -5.17 5.36
C THR A 149 -0.42 -5.56 4.80
N LEU A 150 -0.04 -5.05 3.61
CA LEU A 150 1.15 -5.48 2.87
C LEU A 150 2.33 -4.49 2.92
N ALA A 151 2.10 -3.25 3.35
CA ALA A 151 3.16 -2.23 3.35
C ALA A 151 4.34 -2.64 4.26
N PRO A 152 5.60 -2.45 3.81
CA PRO A 152 6.77 -2.81 4.61
C PRO A 152 7.07 -1.73 5.65
N TYR A 153 7.19 -2.14 6.91
CA TYR A 153 7.50 -1.25 8.04
C TYR A 153 8.88 -1.48 8.65
N GLY A 154 9.81 -2.00 7.87
CA GLY A 154 11.20 -2.21 8.29
C GLY A 154 11.46 -3.60 8.88
N GLY A 155 12.68 -4.11 8.68
CA GLY A 155 13.04 -5.47 9.07
C GLY A 155 12.14 -6.50 8.39
N ASN A 156 11.57 -7.38 9.19
CA ASN A 156 10.59 -8.38 8.77
C ASN A 156 9.13 -7.99 9.08
N VAL A 157 8.87 -6.72 9.43
CA VAL A 157 7.52 -6.24 9.78
C VAL A 157 6.77 -5.83 8.51
N GLU A 158 5.61 -6.41 8.31
CA GLU A 158 4.71 -6.16 7.20
C GLU A 158 3.30 -5.85 7.73
N GLY A 159 2.74 -4.76 7.27
CA GLY A 159 1.45 -4.26 7.69
C GLY A 159 1.48 -3.34 8.91
N ALA A 160 0.54 -2.38 8.91
CA ALA A 160 0.47 -1.31 9.91
C ALA A 160 0.16 -1.82 11.31
N ARG A 161 -0.69 -2.86 11.45
CA ARG A 161 -0.99 -3.44 12.77
C ARG A 161 0.22 -4.11 13.38
N ALA A 162 0.93 -4.94 12.61
CA ALA A 162 2.16 -5.57 13.08
C ALA A 162 3.22 -4.51 13.44
N ALA A 163 3.29 -3.41 12.67
CA ALA A 163 4.18 -2.30 12.94
C ALA A 163 3.81 -1.56 14.24
N ALA A 164 2.54 -1.28 14.47
CA ALA A 164 2.07 -0.64 15.69
C ALA A 164 2.41 -1.50 16.94
N PHE A 165 2.21 -2.80 16.87
CA PHE A 165 2.64 -3.70 17.93
C PHE A 165 4.16 -3.71 18.11
N ARG A 166 4.90 -3.87 17.03
CA ARG A 166 6.35 -4.04 17.09
C ARG A 166 7.09 -2.78 17.57
N TRP A 167 6.63 -1.60 17.13
CA TRP A 167 7.33 -0.34 17.36
C TRP A 167 6.69 0.54 18.42
N CYS A 168 5.38 0.38 18.70
CA CYS A 168 4.63 1.22 19.64
C CYS A 168 3.99 0.41 20.79
N GLY A 169 3.98 -0.93 20.75
CA GLY A 169 3.42 -1.78 21.80
C GLY A 169 1.89 -1.70 21.94
N LYS A 170 1.17 -1.30 20.88
CA LYS A 170 -0.28 -1.08 20.93
C LYS A 170 -0.97 -1.39 19.59
N GLU A 171 -2.30 -1.40 19.60
CA GLU A 171 -3.11 -1.50 18.37
C GLU A 171 -2.94 -0.26 17.50
N ALA A 172 -3.03 -0.46 16.16
CA ALA A 172 -2.88 0.63 15.20
C ALA A 172 -4.00 1.67 15.25
N SER A 173 -5.18 1.32 15.79
CA SER A 173 -6.27 2.25 16.05
C SER A 173 -5.97 3.25 17.19
N GLY A 174 -5.09 2.88 18.12
CA GLY A 174 -4.72 3.68 19.29
C GLY A 174 -3.43 4.50 19.14
N LEU A 175 -2.92 4.69 17.93
CA LEU A 175 -1.70 5.45 17.68
C LEU A 175 -1.91 6.95 17.96
N THR A 176 -0.95 7.54 18.65
CA THR A 176 -0.87 9.00 18.80
C THR A 176 -0.41 9.65 17.49
N LEU A 177 -0.60 10.97 17.35
CA LEU A 177 -0.16 11.73 16.17
C LEU A 177 1.34 11.51 15.87
N ARG A 178 2.19 11.52 16.88
CA ARG A 178 3.64 11.32 16.73
C ARG A 178 3.97 9.92 16.23
N GLU A 179 3.34 8.90 16.79
CA GLU A 179 3.54 7.50 16.38
C GLU A 179 3.03 7.27 14.96
N ALA A 180 1.84 7.77 14.63
CA ALA A 180 1.26 7.69 13.30
C ALA A 180 2.15 8.37 12.24
N ALA A 181 2.63 9.59 12.53
CA ALA A 181 3.55 10.30 11.64
C ALA A 181 4.89 9.56 11.47
N SER A 182 5.41 8.97 12.56
CA SER A 182 6.64 8.16 12.49
C SER A 182 6.45 6.91 11.66
N LEU A 183 5.35 6.17 11.85
CA LEU A 183 5.06 4.96 11.10
C LEU A 183 4.78 5.27 9.62
N SER A 184 4.05 6.33 9.29
CA SER A 184 3.74 6.70 7.89
C SER A 184 5.00 6.99 7.05
N ALA A 185 6.10 7.39 7.67
CA ALA A 185 7.37 7.67 6.99
C ALA A 185 8.15 6.40 6.61
N ILE A 186 7.90 5.26 7.27
CA ILE A 186 8.73 4.05 7.12
C ILE A 186 8.58 3.40 5.74
N PRO A 187 7.37 3.22 5.16
CA PRO A 187 7.19 2.54 3.88
C PRO A 187 7.97 3.13 2.71
N GLN A 188 8.29 4.43 2.76
CA GLN A 188 9.10 5.09 1.73
C GLN A 188 10.56 4.59 1.71
N SER A 189 11.10 4.23 2.87
CA SER A 189 12.49 3.78 3.00
C SER A 189 12.61 2.79 4.18
N PRO A 190 12.01 1.60 4.08
CA PRO A 190 11.88 0.69 5.22
C PRO A 190 13.21 0.13 5.75
N ARG A 191 14.28 0.25 4.97
CA ARG A 191 15.63 -0.16 5.41
C ARG A 191 16.31 0.88 6.30
N THR A 192 16.02 2.17 6.09
CA THR A 192 16.72 3.29 6.74
C THR A 192 15.87 4.02 7.76
N ARG A 193 14.54 3.92 7.68
CA ARG A 193 13.61 4.68 8.55
C ARG A 193 12.95 3.81 9.64
N ARG A 194 13.41 2.57 9.84
CA ARG A 194 12.91 1.74 10.95
C ARG A 194 13.35 2.33 12.28
N PRO A 195 12.49 2.29 13.33
CA PRO A 195 12.89 2.59 14.71
C PRO A 195 14.00 1.62 15.18
N HIS A 196 14.89 2.11 16.00
CA HIS A 196 15.98 1.32 16.58
C HIS A 196 15.54 0.67 17.90
#